data_6e23f069e0a9cf1ebc15a6da55a1136f
#
_entry.id   6e23f069e0a9cf1ebc15a6da55a1136f
#
_cell.length_a   1.000
_cell.length_b   1.000
_cell.length_c   1.000
_cell.angle_alpha   90.00
_cell.angle_beta   90.00
_cell.angle_gamma   90.00
#
_symmetry.space_group_name_H-M   'P 1'
#
loop_
_entity.id
_entity.type
_entity.pdbx_description
1 polymer ?
#
loop_
_entity_poly.entity_id
_entity_poly.type
_entity_poly.pdbx_seq_one_letter_code
_entity_poly.pdbx_strand_id
1 'polypeptide(L)'
;QEAVKELAALSALRQHFYVTGIIRQDTQDTRDNDINFMDRLTQRKHKFVDSLPWKLLIWAVPVLWIVLGIAYSLDWISGSLLNIYFLITLVIAYGRAKEINALYATVNKMESIFNRYSKLMQCVEEDNFQSEELKEISGQLANEKELASHAIKRLSSYIGGLDQRFSLAGIIFNLFYLRDTRHAILLERWIQT
;
A
#
# COMPACT_ATOMS: atom_id res chain seq x y z
N GLN A 1 -12.13 25.65 -25.40
CA GLN A 1 -11.17 26.76 -25.61
C GLN A 1 -10.84 27.55 -24.36
N GLU A 2 -11.78 27.69 -23.42
CA GLU A 2 -11.58 28.40 -22.15
C GLU A 2 -10.57 27.67 -21.24
N ALA A 3 -10.71 26.36 -21.08
CA ALA A 3 -9.78 25.53 -20.30
C ALA A 3 -8.32 25.69 -20.77
N VAL A 4 -8.08 25.76 -22.09
CA VAL A 4 -6.73 25.94 -22.64
C VAL A 4 -6.17 27.33 -22.33
N LYS A 5 -6.99 28.37 -22.39
CA LYS A 5 -6.59 29.73 -22.03
C LYS A 5 -6.30 29.86 -20.53
N GLU A 6 -7.09 29.23 -19.71
CA GLU A 6 -6.90 29.18 -18.25
C GLU A 6 -5.58 28.46 -17.91
N LEU A 7 -5.37 27.27 -18.44
CA LEU A 7 -4.09 26.53 -18.24
C LEU A 7 -2.88 27.29 -18.79
N ALA A 8 -3.04 28.07 -19.88
CA ALA A 8 -1.98 28.91 -20.41
C ALA A 8 -1.59 30.03 -19.43
N ALA A 9 -2.56 30.60 -18.69
CA ALA A 9 -2.32 31.63 -17.70
C ALA A 9 -1.69 31.09 -16.40
N LEU A 10 -1.97 29.83 -16.01
CA LEU A 10 -1.45 29.17 -14.82
C LEU A 10 -0.03 28.64 -15.01
N SER A 11 0.93 29.54 -15.21
CA SER A 11 2.33 29.19 -15.49
C SER A 11 2.99 28.42 -14.34
N ALA A 12 2.69 28.79 -13.08
CA ALA A 12 3.23 28.15 -11.89
C ALA A 12 2.74 26.69 -11.78
N LEU A 13 1.44 26.44 -11.98
CA LEU A 13 0.86 25.12 -12.01
C LEU A 13 1.51 24.25 -13.09
N ARG A 14 1.62 24.78 -14.32
CA ARG A 14 2.25 24.06 -15.44
C ARG A 14 3.69 23.70 -15.16
N GLN A 15 4.48 24.63 -14.61
CA GLN A 15 5.87 24.36 -14.25
C GLN A 15 5.96 23.32 -13.15
N HIS A 16 5.15 23.41 -12.09
CA HIS A 16 5.13 22.44 -11.00
C HIS A 16 4.72 21.05 -11.52
N PHE A 17 3.65 20.98 -12.31
CA PHE A 17 3.18 19.76 -12.92
C PHE A 17 4.24 19.15 -13.86
N TYR A 18 4.90 19.98 -14.69
CA TYR A 18 5.96 19.53 -15.57
C TYR A 18 7.17 18.99 -14.81
N VAL A 19 7.68 19.73 -13.80
CA VAL A 19 8.81 19.30 -12.97
C VAL A 19 8.47 18.02 -12.20
N THR A 20 7.26 17.92 -11.66
CA THR A 20 6.79 16.72 -10.95
C THR A 20 6.62 15.53 -11.91
N GLY A 21 6.20 15.78 -13.16
CA GLY A 21 6.01 14.77 -14.20
C GLY A 21 7.30 14.33 -14.89
N ILE A 22 8.31 15.25 -14.98
CA ILE A 22 9.61 14.90 -15.53
C ILE A 22 10.33 13.97 -14.56
N ILE A 23 10.19 12.69 -14.79
CA ILE A 23 11.16 11.73 -14.28
C ILE A 23 11.64 10.95 -15.48
N ARG A 24 12.99 10.99 -15.64
CA ARG A 24 13.76 10.20 -16.60
C ARG A 24 12.88 9.43 -17.58
N GLN A 25 12.83 9.94 -18.77
CA GLN A 25 12.36 9.23 -19.98
C GLN A 25 13.23 8.00 -20.29
N ASP A 26 13.62 7.25 -19.28
CA ASP A 26 14.19 5.95 -19.50
C ASP A 26 13.01 4.96 -19.57
N THR A 27 12.70 4.65 -20.80
CA THR A 27 11.91 3.53 -21.27
C THR A 27 10.48 3.84 -21.72
N GLN A 28 10.32 3.92 -23.03
CA GLN A 28 9.07 3.61 -23.76
C GLN A 28 8.47 2.23 -23.35
N ASP A 29 9.28 1.33 -22.84
CA ASP A 29 8.90 0.05 -22.25
C ASP A 29 8.02 0.16 -21.00
N THR A 30 7.99 1.33 -20.33
CA THR A 30 7.29 1.50 -19.06
C THR A 30 5.78 1.62 -19.25
N ARG A 31 5.29 2.23 -20.33
CA ARG A 31 3.86 2.48 -20.56
C ARG A 31 3.05 1.20 -20.81
N ASP A 32 3.55 0.33 -21.65
CA ASP A 32 2.89 -0.95 -21.95
C ASP A 32 2.96 -1.91 -20.75
N ASN A 33 4.03 -1.78 -19.94
CA ASN A 33 4.17 -2.50 -18.68
C ASN A 33 3.19 -1.99 -17.60
N ASP A 34 2.89 -0.69 -17.56
CA ASP A 34 2.00 -0.10 -16.54
C ASP A 34 0.54 -0.53 -16.74
N ILE A 35 0.04 -0.54 -17.98
CA ILE A 35 -1.32 -0.99 -18.32
C ILE A 35 -1.46 -2.49 -18.04
N ASN A 36 -0.52 -3.29 -18.53
CA ASN A 36 -0.49 -4.74 -18.29
C ASN A 36 -0.31 -5.09 -16.81
N PHE A 37 0.27 -4.19 -16.01
CA PHE A 37 0.44 -4.37 -14.58
C PHE A 37 -0.88 -4.21 -13.83
N MET A 38 -1.67 -3.17 -14.12
CA MET A 38 -3.00 -2.97 -13.51
C MET A 38 -3.91 -4.16 -13.81
N ASP A 39 -3.90 -4.66 -15.05
CA ASP A 39 -4.63 -5.86 -15.43
C ASP A 39 -4.17 -7.11 -14.64
N ARG A 40 -2.87 -7.26 -14.44
CA ARG A 40 -2.33 -8.37 -13.62
C ARG A 40 -2.67 -8.25 -12.14
N LEU A 41 -2.77 -7.04 -11.61
CA LEU A 41 -3.20 -6.82 -10.22
C LEU A 41 -4.67 -7.18 -10.03
N THR A 42 -5.54 -6.73 -10.95
CA THR A 42 -7.00 -6.99 -10.88
C THR A 42 -7.36 -8.45 -11.17
N GLN A 43 -6.58 -9.15 -12.01
CA GLN A 43 -6.80 -10.57 -12.32
C GLN A 43 -6.23 -11.55 -11.27
N ARG A 44 -5.42 -11.09 -10.30
CA ARG A 44 -4.92 -11.95 -9.24
C ARG A 44 -6.05 -12.39 -8.32
N LYS A 45 -6.17 -13.72 -8.10
CA LYS A 45 -7.03 -14.26 -7.04
C LYS A 45 -6.58 -13.70 -5.69
N HIS A 46 -7.50 -13.01 -5.03
CA HIS A 46 -7.30 -12.42 -3.71
C HIS A 46 -7.21 -13.54 -2.65
N LYS A 47 -5.99 -13.93 -2.32
CA LYS A 47 -5.73 -15.09 -1.45
C LYS A 47 -5.84 -14.76 0.04
N PHE A 48 -5.61 -13.49 0.40
CA PHE A 48 -5.54 -13.07 1.80
C PHE A 48 -6.87 -12.51 2.29
N VAL A 49 -7.56 -11.68 1.48
CA VAL A 49 -8.82 -11.03 1.88
C VAL A 49 -9.94 -12.01 2.07
N ASP A 50 -10.01 -13.06 1.24
CA ASP A 50 -11.11 -14.03 1.27
C ASP A 50 -10.94 -15.13 2.32
N SER A 51 -9.79 -15.22 2.97
CA SER A 51 -9.56 -16.27 3.96
C SER A 51 -9.91 -15.80 5.39
N LEU A 52 -11.06 -16.22 5.89
CA LEU A 52 -11.50 -16.03 7.28
C LEU A 52 -10.43 -16.40 8.33
N PRO A 53 -9.68 -17.53 8.19
CA PRO A 53 -8.68 -17.91 9.19
C PRO A 53 -7.55 -16.88 9.33
N TRP A 54 -7.14 -16.22 8.24
CA TRP A 54 -6.10 -15.20 8.31
C TRP A 54 -6.56 -13.92 9.02
N LYS A 55 -7.82 -13.53 8.83
CA LYS A 55 -8.39 -12.37 9.54
C LYS A 55 -8.42 -12.61 11.05
N LEU A 56 -8.80 -13.82 11.48
CA LEU A 56 -8.78 -14.20 12.89
C LEU A 56 -7.35 -14.29 13.45
N LEU A 57 -6.44 -14.88 12.68
CA LEU A 57 -5.04 -15.08 13.10
C LEU A 57 -4.31 -13.77 13.39
N ILE A 58 -4.55 -12.74 12.57
CA ILE A 58 -3.97 -11.40 12.72
C ILE A 58 -4.31 -10.79 14.08
N TRP A 59 -5.49 -11.05 14.61
CA TRP A 59 -5.90 -10.56 15.92
C TRP A 59 -5.52 -11.52 17.05
N ALA A 60 -5.63 -12.82 16.82
CA ALA A 60 -5.36 -13.84 17.83
C ALA A 60 -3.87 -13.88 18.23
N VAL A 61 -2.93 -13.78 17.27
CA VAL A 61 -1.50 -13.89 17.55
C VAL A 61 -1.00 -12.81 18.52
N PRO A 62 -1.22 -11.50 18.31
CA PRO A 62 -0.74 -10.50 19.26
C PRO A 62 -1.43 -10.59 20.63
N VAL A 63 -2.73 -10.91 20.66
CA VAL A 63 -3.46 -11.09 21.93
C VAL A 63 -2.88 -12.26 22.72
N LEU A 64 -2.63 -13.39 22.05
CA LEU A 64 -2.01 -14.54 22.71
C LEU A 64 -0.60 -14.23 23.23
N TRP A 65 0.21 -13.44 22.51
CA TRP A 65 1.52 -12.99 23.00
C TRP A 65 1.40 -12.23 24.31
N ILE A 66 0.44 -11.30 24.41
CA ILE A 66 0.21 -10.51 25.63
C ILE A 66 -0.25 -11.44 26.77
N VAL A 67 -1.23 -12.31 26.52
CA VAL A 67 -1.77 -13.23 27.54
C VAL A 67 -0.68 -14.18 28.05
N LEU A 68 0.09 -14.81 27.15
CA LEU A 68 1.18 -15.72 27.54
C LEU A 68 2.31 -14.98 28.25
N GLY A 69 2.61 -13.75 27.85
CA GLY A 69 3.61 -12.92 28.54
C GLY A 69 3.21 -12.58 29.96
N ILE A 70 1.94 -12.23 30.19
CA ILE A 70 1.40 -12.00 31.54
C ILE A 70 1.41 -13.30 32.35
N ALA A 71 0.94 -14.41 31.80
CA ALA A 71 0.90 -15.68 32.48
C ALA A 71 2.31 -16.19 32.87
N TYR A 72 3.30 -15.92 32.03
CA TYR A 72 4.70 -16.21 32.33
C TYR A 72 5.25 -15.31 33.44
N SER A 73 4.92 -14.02 33.47
CA SER A 73 5.36 -13.10 34.53
C SER A 73 4.73 -13.41 35.87
N LEU A 74 3.61 -14.13 35.90
CA LEU A 74 2.94 -14.61 37.12
C LEU A 74 3.37 -16.04 37.52
N ASP A 75 4.39 -16.60 36.88
CA ASP A 75 4.85 -17.99 37.07
C ASP A 75 3.79 -19.09 36.87
N TRP A 76 2.73 -18.76 36.11
CA TRP A 76 1.64 -19.73 35.81
C TRP A 76 2.02 -20.72 34.70
N ILE A 77 2.95 -20.34 33.81
CA ILE A 77 3.39 -21.19 32.71
C ILE A 77 4.91 -21.27 32.64
N SER A 78 5.41 -22.41 32.14
CA SER A 78 6.86 -22.59 31.95
C SER A 78 7.34 -21.88 30.67
N GLY A 79 8.62 -21.47 30.68
CA GLY A 79 9.26 -20.87 29.49
C GLY A 79 9.25 -21.79 28.26
N SER A 80 9.12 -23.11 28.45
CA SER A 80 8.99 -24.07 27.34
C SER A 80 7.74 -23.84 26.52
N LEU A 81 6.61 -23.47 27.14
CA LEU A 81 5.37 -23.13 26.42
C LEU A 81 5.53 -21.87 25.59
N LEU A 82 6.19 -20.86 26.12
CA LEU A 82 6.54 -19.64 25.38
C LEU A 82 7.41 -19.94 24.15
N ASN A 83 8.42 -20.80 24.28
CA ASN A 83 9.27 -21.21 23.17
C ASN A 83 8.48 -21.99 22.10
N ILE A 84 7.59 -22.88 22.48
CA ILE A 84 6.72 -23.59 21.54
C ILE A 84 5.83 -22.60 20.78
N TYR A 85 5.20 -21.66 21.48
CA TYR A 85 4.37 -20.64 20.86
C TYR A 85 5.16 -19.74 19.92
N PHE A 86 6.40 -19.37 20.30
CA PHE A 86 7.33 -18.64 19.44
C PHE A 86 7.59 -19.38 18.13
N LEU A 87 7.88 -20.69 18.18
CA LEU A 87 8.09 -21.51 16.98
C LEU A 87 6.85 -21.58 16.09
N ILE A 88 5.67 -21.76 16.72
CA ILE A 88 4.39 -21.74 15.98
C ILE A 88 4.19 -20.41 15.27
N THR A 89 4.40 -19.29 15.97
CA THR A 89 4.26 -17.94 15.38
C THR A 89 5.25 -17.72 14.24
N LEU A 90 6.47 -18.25 14.38
CA LEU A 90 7.48 -18.18 13.33
C LEU A 90 7.04 -18.93 12.07
N VAL A 91 6.49 -20.13 12.21
CA VAL A 91 5.94 -20.90 11.09
C VAL A 91 4.76 -20.16 10.44
N ILE A 92 3.87 -19.57 11.23
CA ILE A 92 2.75 -18.77 10.73
C ILE A 92 3.24 -17.54 9.98
N ALA A 93 4.16 -16.77 10.57
CA ALA A 93 4.68 -15.53 10.00
C ALA A 93 5.40 -15.75 8.66
N TYR A 94 6.13 -16.84 8.54
CA TYR A 94 6.95 -17.14 7.35
C TYR A 94 6.33 -18.18 6.41
N GLY A 95 5.31 -18.90 6.84
CA GLY A 95 4.64 -19.91 6.02
C GLY A 95 4.10 -19.41 4.68
N ARG A 96 3.78 -18.11 4.61
CA ARG A 96 3.32 -17.45 3.36
C ARG A 96 4.30 -16.40 2.82
N ALA A 97 5.52 -16.38 3.32
CA ALA A 97 6.53 -15.42 2.86
C ALA A 97 6.72 -15.43 1.33
N LYS A 98 6.62 -16.61 0.69
CA LYS A 98 6.72 -16.76 -0.76
C LYS A 98 5.60 -16.03 -1.51
N GLU A 99 4.36 -16.08 -1.03
CA GLU A 99 3.21 -15.41 -1.65
C GLU A 99 3.31 -13.90 -1.45
N ILE A 100 3.68 -13.47 -0.24
CA ILE A 100 3.89 -12.04 0.09
C ILE A 100 5.07 -11.49 -0.70
N ASN A 101 6.16 -12.27 -0.87
CA ASN A 101 7.30 -11.89 -1.72
C ASN A 101 6.89 -11.69 -3.16
N ALA A 102 6.06 -12.57 -3.69
CA ALA A 102 5.58 -12.45 -5.07
C ALA A 102 4.67 -11.23 -5.26
N LEU A 103 3.84 -10.91 -4.26
CA LEU A 103 3.04 -9.69 -4.25
C LEU A 103 3.94 -8.44 -4.17
N TYR A 104 4.86 -8.41 -3.22
CA TYR A 104 5.83 -7.33 -3.03
C TYR A 104 6.68 -7.08 -4.29
N ALA A 105 7.27 -8.10 -4.88
CA ALA A 105 8.07 -7.96 -6.10
C ALA A 105 7.27 -7.38 -7.28
N THR A 106 5.95 -7.63 -7.31
CA THR A 106 5.07 -7.09 -8.35
C THR A 106 4.81 -5.60 -8.13
N VAL A 107 4.59 -5.15 -6.88
CA VAL A 107 4.18 -3.77 -6.57
C VAL A 107 5.33 -2.83 -6.22
N ASN A 108 6.46 -3.34 -5.73
CA ASN A 108 7.61 -2.52 -5.31
C ASN A 108 8.18 -1.65 -6.45
N LYS A 109 8.24 -2.21 -7.66
CA LYS A 109 8.71 -1.47 -8.86
C LYS A 109 7.86 -0.23 -9.16
N MET A 110 6.63 -0.20 -8.69
CA MET A 110 5.65 0.84 -8.99
C MET A 110 5.50 1.90 -7.89
N GLU A 111 6.15 1.72 -6.73
CA GLU A 111 6.03 2.66 -5.61
C GLU A 111 6.41 4.09 -6.02
N SER A 112 7.52 4.26 -6.72
CA SER A 112 7.98 5.57 -7.20
C SER A 112 6.99 6.20 -8.19
N ILE A 113 6.35 5.36 -9.01
CA ILE A 113 5.34 5.77 -9.99
C ILE A 113 4.08 6.23 -9.27
N PHE A 114 3.57 5.44 -8.34
CA PHE A 114 2.39 5.79 -7.54
C PHE A 114 2.59 7.08 -6.73
N ASN A 115 3.75 7.24 -6.11
CA ASN A 115 4.07 8.44 -5.35
C ASN A 115 4.10 9.69 -6.23
N ARG A 116 4.56 9.57 -7.47
CA ARG A 116 4.54 10.64 -8.46
C ARG A 116 3.11 10.97 -8.93
N TYR A 117 2.32 9.96 -9.27
CA TYR A 117 0.92 10.18 -9.65
C TYR A 117 0.12 10.84 -8.54
N SER A 118 0.35 10.45 -7.29
CA SER A 118 -0.25 11.12 -6.13
C SER A 118 0.06 12.62 -6.10
N LYS A 119 1.34 12.99 -6.31
CA LYS A 119 1.74 14.40 -6.34
C LYS A 119 1.15 15.17 -7.53
N LEU A 120 1.07 14.53 -8.70
CA LEU A 120 0.46 15.14 -9.88
C LEU A 120 -1.05 15.36 -9.69
N MET A 121 -1.75 14.39 -9.12
CA MET A 121 -3.16 14.51 -8.79
C MET A 121 -3.39 15.58 -7.74
N GLN A 122 -2.55 15.64 -6.69
CA GLN A 122 -2.61 16.68 -5.69
C GLN A 122 -2.48 18.08 -6.29
N CYS A 123 -1.60 18.29 -7.27
CA CYS A 123 -1.49 19.58 -7.97
C CYS A 123 -2.79 19.99 -8.65
N VAL A 124 -3.57 19.04 -9.18
CA VAL A 124 -4.84 19.29 -9.84
C VAL A 124 -5.97 19.48 -8.83
N GLU A 125 -5.96 18.73 -7.74
CA GLU A 125 -6.98 18.78 -6.66
C GLU A 125 -6.91 20.07 -5.85
N GLU A 126 -5.69 20.61 -5.63
CA GLU A 126 -5.46 21.84 -4.83
C GLU A 126 -5.74 23.13 -5.61
N ASP A 127 -5.79 23.07 -6.93
CA ASP A 127 -6.00 24.26 -7.76
C ASP A 127 -7.49 24.57 -7.98
N ASN A 128 -7.82 25.87 -7.98
CA ASN A 128 -9.19 26.34 -8.16
C ASN A 128 -9.42 26.76 -9.61
N PHE A 129 -9.87 25.84 -10.44
CA PHE A 129 -10.17 26.09 -11.84
C PHE A 129 -11.46 26.94 -12.01
N GLN A 130 -11.51 27.77 -13.06
CA GLN A 130 -12.66 28.59 -13.41
C GLN A 130 -13.49 27.95 -14.53
N SER A 131 -12.83 27.31 -15.52
CA SER A 131 -13.51 26.67 -16.64
C SER A 131 -14.26 25.39 -16.21
N GLU A 132 -15.43 25.19 -16.79
CA GLU A 132 -16.32 24.06 -16.49
C GLU A 132 -15.63 22.71 -16.74
N GLU A 133 -14.87 22.60 -17.84
CA GLU A 133 -14.19 21.38 -18.20
C GLU A 133 -13.08 20.99 -17.18
N LEU A 134 -12.35 21.99 -16.66
CA LEU A 134 -11.31 21.71 -15.65
C LEU A 134 -11.93 21.45 -14.28
N LYS A 135 -13.04 22.09 -13.92
CA LYS A 135 -13.82 21.81 -12.71
C LYS A 135 -14.37 20.39 -12.74
N GLU A 136 -14.89 19.96 -13.89
CA GLU A 136 -15.38 18.58 -14.05
C GLU A 136 -14.28 17.57 -13.86
N ILE A 137 -13.10 17.75 -14.48
CA ILE A 137 -11.93 16.88 -14.33
C ILE A 137 -11.44 16.86 -12.87
N SER A 138 -11.31 18.02 -12.24
CA SER A 138 -10.92 18.10 -10.83
C SER A 138 -11.96 17.44 -9.93
N GLY A 139 -13.26 17.61 -10.20
CA GLY A 139 -14.34 16.95 -9.47
C GLY A 139 -14.38 15.42 -9.65
N GLN A 140 -14.00 14.91 -10.82
CA GLN A 140 -13.88 13.46 -11.06
C GLN A 140 -12.71 12.86 -10.27
N LEU A 141 -11.64 13.61 -10.04
CA LEU A 141 -10.51 13.19 -9.20
C LEU A 141 -10.86 13.25 -7.70
N ALA A 142 -11.72 14.19 -7.31
CA ALA A 142 -12.22 14.33 -5.95
C ALA A 142 -13.45 13.43 -5.76
N ASN A 143 -13.24 12.17 -5.38
CA ASN A 143 -14.37 11.32 -5.01
C ASN A 143 -15.00 11.82 -3.70
N GLU A 144 -16.31 11.65 -3.52
CA GLU A 144 -17.08 12.10 -2.34
C GLU A 144 -16.51 11.65 -0.98
N LYS A 145 -15.73 10.56 -0.99
CA LYS A 145 -15.14 9.97 0.23
C LYS A 145 -13.64 10.19 0.38
N GLU A 146 -12.89 10.32 -0.70
CA GLU A 146 -11.43 10.40 -0.65
C GLU A 146 -10.87 11.03 -1.92
N LEU A 147 -9.93 11.97 -1.78
CA LEU A 147 -9.16 12.54 -2.89
C LEU A 147 -8.28 11.46 -3.53
N ALA A 148 -8.20 11.44 -4.87
CA ALA A 148 -7.44 10.45 -5.62
C ALA A 148 -5.96 10.43 -5.20
N SER A 149 -5.37 11.60 -4.93
CA SER A 149 -4.00 11.73 -4.41
C SER A 149 -3.80 10.98 -3.10
N HIS A 150 -4.78 11.06 -2.17
CA HIS A 150 -4.73 10.37 -0.89
C HIS A 150 -4.87 8.86 -1.05
N ALA A 151 -5.75 8.39 -1.94
CA ALA A 151 -5.93 6.98 -2.23
C ALA A 151 -4.63 6.35 -2.75
N ILE A 152 -3.96 7.02 -3.70
CA ILE A 152 -2.67 6.58 -4.24
C ILE A 152 -1.55 6.66 -3.19
N LYS A 153 -1.51 7.72 -2.37
CA LYS A 153 -0.55 7.86 -1.28
C LYS A 153 -0.70 6.75 -0.24
N ARG A 154 -1.94 6.35 0.07
CA ARG A 154 -2.23 5.22 0.96
C ARG A 154 -1.72 3.91 0.37
N LEU A 155 -1.90 3.68 -0.93
CA LEU A 155 -1.35 2.53 -1.64
C LEU A 155 0.18 2.50 -1.55
N SER A 156 0.86 3.61 -1.84
CA SER A 156 2.32 3.72 -1.71
C SER A 156 2.78 3.41 -0.28
N SER A 157 2.05 3.88 0.75
CA SER A 157 2.34 3.57 2.15
C SER A 157 2.23 2.07 2.47
N TYR A 158 1.26 1.36 1.88
CA TYR A 158 1.13 -0.09 2.08
C TYR A 158 2.29 -0.85 1.44
N ILE A 159 2.76 -0.41 0.27
CA ILE A 159 3.92 -0.97 -0.43
C ILE A 159 5.19 -0.73 0.40
N GLY A 160 5.44 0.51 0.83
CA GLY A 160 6.59 0.86 1.67
C GLY A 160 6.59 0.15 3.03
N GLY A 161 5.40 -0.17 3.57
CA GLY A 161 5.26 -1.01 4.74
C GLY A 161 5.78 -2.44 4.55
N LEU A 162 5.63 -2.98 3.35
CA LEU A 162 6.19 -4.28 2.98
C LEU A 162 7.70 -4.24 2.74
N ASP A 163 8.27 -3.11 2.32
CA ASP A 163 9.71 -2.95 2.12
C ASP A 163 10.50 -3.09 3.43
N GLN A 164 9.98 -2.56 4.52
CA GLN A 164 10.62 -2.62 5.84
C GLN A 164 10.74 -4.02 6.43
N ARG A 165 10.14 -5.04 5.84
CA ARG A 165 10.15 -6.43 6.35
C ARG A 165 11.53 -7.06 6.43
N PHE A 166 12.51 -6.57 5.63
CA PHE A 166 13.89 -7.05 5.65
C PHE A 166 14.75 -6.38 6.74
N SER A 167 14.23 -5.37 7.44
CA SER A 167 14.87 -4.78 8.59
C SER A 167 14.69 -5.66 9.82
N LEU A 168 15.64 -5.59 10.79
CA LEU A 168 15.51 -6.30 12.07
C LEU A 168 14.21 -5.94 12.79
N ALA A 169 13.83 -4.67 12.80
CA ALA A 169 12.56 -4.23 13.36
C ALA A 169 11.37 -4.87 12.62
N GLY A 170 11.42 -4.94 11.28
CA GLY A 170 10.38 -5.59 10.47
C GLY A 170 10.20 -7.06 10.82
N ILE A 171 11.30 -7.79 10.99
CA ILE A 171 11.27 -9.21 11.39
C ILE A 171 10.61 -9.38 12.76
N ILE A 172 10.99 -8.56 13.74
CA ILE A 172 10.39 -8.59 15.09
C ILE A 172 8.90 -8.27 15.03
N PHE A 173 8.51 -7.17 14.36
CA PHE A 173 7.10 -6.81 14.22
C PHE A 173 6.29 -7.86 13.45
N ASN A 174 6.89 -8.53 12.46
CA ASN A 174 6.21 -9.60 11.75
C ASN A 174 5.94 -10.81 12.65
N LEU A 175 6.90 -11.15 13.52
CA LEU A 175 6.78 -12.27 14.46
C LEU A 175 5.66 -12.04 15.49
N PHE A 176 5.60 -10.85 16.08
CA PHE A 176 4.62 -10.55 17.15
C PHE A 176 3.27 -10.07 16.62
N TYR A 177 3.24 -9.43 15.46
CA TYR A 177 2.07 -8.69 14.98
C TYR A 177 1.58 -9.12 13.59
N LEU A 178 2.26 -10.07 12.94
CA LEU A 178 1.98 -10.51 11.56
C LEU A 178 1.87 -9.32 10.58
N ARG A 179 2.81 -8.38 10.69
CA ARG A 179 2.81 -7.11 9.98
C ARG A 179 2.71 -7.28 8.46
N ASP A 180 3.50 -8.19 7.89
CA ASP A 180 3.53 -8.44 6.45
C ASP A 180 2.19 -8.92 5.93
N THR A 181 1.53 -9.81 6.67
CA THR A 181 0.19 -10.32 6.33
C THR A 181 -0.86 -9.21 6.41
N ARG A 182 -0.76 -8.31 7.39
CA ARG A 182 -1.66 -7.14 7.51
C ARG A 182 -1.53 -6.20 6.32
N HIS A 183 -0.30 -5.85 5.93
CA HIS A 183 -0.06 -5.00 4.76
C HIS A 183 -0.51 -5.66 3.46
N ALA A 184 -0.30 -6.97 3.32
CA ALA A 184 -0.78 -7.72 2.16
C ALA A 184 -2.33 -7.69 2.05
N ILE A 185 -3.04 -7.86 3.16
CA ILE A 185 -4.51 -7.77 3.19
C ILE A 185 -5.01 -6.35 2.88
N LEU A 186 -4.35 -5.32 3.44
CA LEU A 186 -4.71 -3.93 3.17
C LEU A 186 -4.50 -3.58 1.70
N LEU A 187 -3.41 -4.06 1.10
CA LEU A 187 -3.12 -3.88 -0.31
C LEU A 187 -4.15 -4.59 -1.20
N GLU A 188 -4.47 -5.86 -0.91
CA GLU A 188 -5.50 -6.59 -1.66
C GLU A 188 -6.88 -5.92 -1.55
N ARG A 189 -7.24 -5.42 -0.37
CA ARG A 189 -8.51 -4.70 -0.16
C ARG A 189 -8.55 -3.41 -0.97
N TRP A 190 -7.43 -2.67 -1.02
CA TRP A 190 -7.35 -1.44 -1.82
C TRP A 190 -7.54 -1.74 -3.32
N ILE A 191 -7.00 -2.85 -3.83
CA ILE A 191 -7.15 -3.26 -5.23
C ILE A 191 -8.62 -3.61 -5.56
N GLN A 192 -9.43 -4.02 -4.58
CA GLN A 192 -10.84 -4.40 -4.79
C GLN A 192 -11.81 -3.20 -4.75
N THR A 193 -11.38 -2.05 -4.22
CA THR A 193 -12.21 -0.84 -4.11
C THR A 193 -12.10 0.01 -5.35
#